data_84998c45c217cb6f9a2d119ffde47281
#
_entry.id   84998c45c217cb6f9a2d119ffde47281
#
_cell.length_a   1.000
_cell.length_b   1.000
_cell.length_c   1.000
_cell.angle_alpha   90.00
_cell.angle_beta   90.00
_cell.angle_gamma   90.00
#
_symmetry.space_group_name_H-M   'P 1'
#
loop_
_entity.id
_entity.type
_entity.pdbx_description
1 polymer ?
#
loop_
_entity_poly.entity_id
_entity_poly.type
_entity_poly.pdbx_seq_one_letter_code
_entity_poly.pdbx_strand_id
1 'polypeptide(L)'
;MDIIAMRYAESLFDLAKDEKTIETYQKDITKIQEVFDSEEIVKFFSHVALQDEIKVDVLKKSFEGQVSLYVYNFLLLLIKKRRIKYIREICQQFQSLCNDYFGIKVGKVVSAYPLDDKQLQKIEHAIGIKEGKKVKLRVVIDERLIGGIKVEIDNHVYDDSLSYKLESL
;
A
#
# COMPACT_ATOMS: atom_id res chain seq x y z
N MET A 1 -7.86 -6.01 12.41
CA MET A 1 -8.27 -5.08 11.31
C MET A 1 -9.11 -3.98 11.97
N ASP A 2 -8.72 -2.72 11.81
CA ASP A 2 -9.45 -1.62 12.46
C ASP A 2 -10.69 -1.27 11.64
N ILE A 3 -11.87 -1.45 12.24
CA ILE A 3 -13.18 -1.19 11.61
C ILE A 3 -13.30 0.29 11.17
N ILE A 4 -12.66 1.19 11.91
CA ILE A 4 -12.67 2.63 11.60
C ILE A 4 -11.90 2.88 10.30
N ALA A 5 -10.70 2.33 10.18
CA ALA A 5 -9.88 2.48 8.99
C ALA A 5 -10.58 1.93 7.74
N MET A 6 -11.21 0.77 7.87
CA MET A 6 -11.97 0.14 6.78
C MET A 6 -13.12 1.05 6.31
N ARG A 7 -13.93 1.57 7.22
CA ARG A 7 -15.07 2.46 6.85
C ARG A 7 -14.63 3.74 6.14
N TYR A 8 -13.52 4.35 6.60
CA TYR A 8 -12.98 5.54 5.93
C TYR A 8 -12.44 5.22 4.54
N ALA A 9 -11.74 4.09 4.39
CA ALA A 9 -11.22 3.64 3.10
C ALA A 9 -12.36 3.30 2.12
N GLU A 10 -13.39 2.59 2.56
CA GLU A 10 -14.58 2.28 1.76
C GLU A 10 -15.29 3.57 1.31
N SER A 11 -15.52 4.52 2.21
CA SER A 11 -16.18 5.79 1.88
C SER A 11 -15.38 6.58 0.84
N LEU A 12 -14.05 6.62 0.95
CA LEU A 12 -13.20 7.29 -0.03
C LEU A 12 -13.18 6.55 -1.37
N PHE A 13 -13.19 5.22 -1.33
CA PHE A 13 -13.23 4.38 -2.52
C PHE A 13 -14.56 4.52 -3.28
N ASP A 14 -15.69 4.53 -2.58
CA ASP A 14 -17.01 4.75 -3.18
C ASP A 14 -17.08 6.12 -3.87
N LEU A 15 -16.57 7.16 -3.22
CA LEU A 15 -16.46 8.48 -3.82
C LEU A 15 -15.59 8.46 -5.10
N ALA A 16 -14.41 7.82 -5.03
CA ALA A 16 -13.52 7.69 -6.18
C ALA A 16 -14.18 6.93 -7.35
N LYS A 17 -15.01 5.95 -7.04
CA LYS A 17 -15.78 5.18 -8.03
C LYS A 17 -16.87 6.01 -8.66
N ASP A 18 -17.63 6.74 -7.87
CA ASP A 18 -18.71 7.61 -8.35
C ASP A 18 -18.18 8.73 -9.25
N GLU A 19 -17.05 9.33 -8.88
CA GLU A 19 -16.35 10.35 -9.66
C GLU A 19 -15.55 9.78 -10.87
N LYS A 20 -15.45 8.45 -10.99
CA LYS A 20 -14.63 7.75 -12.01
C LYS A 20 -13.15 8.14 -11.96
N THR A 21 -12.61 8.37 -10.78
CA THR A 21 -11.25 8.88 -10.52
C THR A 21 -10.41 7.95 -9.66
N ILE A 22 -10.71 6.64 -9.63
CA ILE A 22 -10.02 5.66 -8.77
C ILE A 22 -8.51 5.71 -8.96
N GLU A 23 -8.02 5.76 -10.21
CA GLU A 23 -6.57 5.79 -10.49
C GLU A 23 -5.91 7.07 -9.97
N THR A 24 -6.61 8.22 -10.04
CA THR A 24 -6.10 9.49 -9.52
C THR A 24 -6.00 9.43 -8.00
N TYR A 25 -7.05 8.96 -7.33
CA TYR A 25 -7.05 8.81 -5.87
C TYR A 25 -6.01 7.79 -5.42
N GLN A 26 -5.82 6.70 -6.17
CA GLN A 26 -4.79 5.71 -5.87
C GLN A 26 -3.38 6.32 -5.89
N LYS A 27 -3.08 7.17 -6.87
CA LYS A 27 -1.80 7.91 -6.93
C LYS A 27 -1.67 8.89 -5.76
N ASP A 28 -2.73 9.61 -5.43
CA ASP A 28 -2.73 10.57 -4.32
C ASP A 28 -2.53 9.85 -2.97
N ILE A 29 -3.22 8.74 -2.76
CA ILE A 29 -3.06 7.92 -1.55
C ILE A 29 -1.66 7.33 -1.45
N THR A 30 -1.03 6.96 -2.57
CA THR A 30 0.37 6.51 -2.57
C THR A 30 1.31 7.61 -2.07
N LYS A 31 1.16 8.86 -2.54
CA LYS A 31 1.96 10.00 -2.06
C LYS A 31 1.74 10.25 -0.56
N ILE A 32 0.49 10.16 -0.10
CA ILE A 32 0.16 10.31 1.32
C ILE A 32 0.84 9.20 2.13
N GLN A 33 0.77 7.97 1.67
CA GLN A 33 1.38 6.82 2.32
C GLN A 33 2.89 7.00 2.47
N GLU A 34 3.59 7.43 1.42
CA GLU A 34 5.04 7.71 1.44
C GLU A 34 5.42 8.73 2.54
N VAL A 35 4.63 9.80 2.68
CA VAL A 35 4.86 10.81 3.73
C VAL A 35 4.57 10.25 5.12
N PHE A 36 3.47 9.53 5.29
CA PHE A 36 3.05 8.97 6.58
C PHE A 36 3.75 7.64 6.93
N ASP A 37 4.66 7.12 6.09
CA ASP A 37 5.56 6.02 6.47
C ASP A 37 6.52 6.42 7.59
N SER A 38 6.84 7.72 7.72
CA SER A 38 7.59 8.23 8.86
C SER A 38 6.76 8.17 10.14
N GLU A 39 7.26 7.45 11.14
CA GLU A 39 6.62 7.36 12.45
C GLU A 39 6.54 8.71 13.17
N GLU A 40 7.53 9.57 12.95
CA GLU A 40 7.57 10.92 13.52
C GLU A 40 6.43 11.77 12.99
N ILE A 41 6.12 11.68 11.70
CA ILE A 41 5.02 12.40 11.08
C ILE A 41 3.68 11.90 11.64
N VAL A 42 3.50 10.60 11.78
CA VAL A 42 2.27 10.05 12.38
C VAL A 42 2.13 10.52 13.83
N LYS A 43 3.20 10.49 14.61
CA LYS A 43 3.21 11.01 16.00
C LYS A 43 2.85 12.48 16.06
N PHE A 44 3.41 13.31 15.17
CA PHE A 44 3.10 14.74 15.08
C PHE A 44 1.61 14.98 14.85
N PHE A 45 1.04 14.38 13.81
CA PHE A 45 -0.37 14.55 13.48
C PHE A 45 -1.32 13.93 14.52
N SER A 46 -0.90 12.88 15.21
CA SER A 46 -1.69 12.18 16.25
C SER A 46 -1.59 12.84 17.62
N HIS A 47 -0.70 13.80 17.80
CA HIS A 47 -0.46 14.42 19.11
C HIS A 47 -1.69 15.20 19.60
N VAL A 48 -2.24 14.79 20.75
CA VAL A 48 -3.53 15.29 21.25
C VAL A 48 -3.45 16.75 21.72
N ALA A 49 -2.31 17.16 22.29
CA ALA A 49 -2.13 18.51 22.80
C ALA A 49 -1.78 19.54 21.70
N LEU A 50 -1.46 19.10 20.49
CA LEU A 50 -1.19 19.98 19.37
C LEU A 50 -2.52 20.48 18.76
N GLN A 51 -2.61 21.81 18.61
CA GLN A 51 -3.80 22.44 18.04
C GLN A 51 -4.03 22.00 16.59
N ASP A 52 -5.29 21.80 16.22
CA ASP A 52 -5.64 21.31 14.88
C ASP A 52 -5.22 22.30 13.78
N GLU A 53 -5.21 23.62 14.07
CA GLU A 53 -4.75 24.68 13.15
C GLU A 53 -3.30 24.47 12.71
N ILE A 54 -2.42 24.07 13.62
CA ILE A 54 -1.02 23.79 13.31
C ILE A 54 -0.90 22.58 12.39
N LYS A 55 -1.67 21.52 12.66
CA LYS A 55 -1.71 20.33 11.82
C LYS A 55 -2.23 20.64 10.42
N VAL A 56 -3.28 21.44 10.34
CA VAL A 56 -3.87 21.90 9.08
C VAL A 56 -2.88 22.73 8.27
N ASP A 57 -2.14 23.65 8.92
CA ASP A 57 -1.13 24.46 8.22
C ASP A 57 0.00 23.59 7.63
N VAL A 58 0.48 22.61 8.39
CA VAL A 58 1.48 21.65 7.90
C VAL A 58 0.93 20.81 6.75
N LEU A 59 -0.30 20.31 6.89
CA LEU A 59 -0.96 19.53 5.85
C LEU A 59 -1.14 20.34 4.56
N LYS A 60 -1.52 21.60 4.70
CA LYS A 60 -1.69 22.54 3.59
C LYS A 60 -0.37 22.70 2.83
N LYS A 61 0.71 22.97 3.53
CA LYS A 61 2.05 23.13 2.93
C LYS A 61 2.54 21.88 2.23
N SER A 62 2.13 20.70 2.70
CA SER A 62 2.60 19.42 2.17
C SER A 62 1.76 18.89 0.99
N PHE A 63 0.46 19.11 1.00
CA PHE A 63 -0.47 18.43 0.08
C PHE A 63 -1.38 19.35 -0.73
N GLU A 64 -1.52 20.64 -0.41
CA GLU A 64 -2.36 21.54 -1.20
C GLU A 64 -1.84 21.65 -2.62
N GLY A 65 -2.69 21.33 -3.60
CA GLY A 65 -2.30 21.29 -5.02
C GLY A 65 -1.45 20.08 -5.44
N GLN A 66 -1.05 19.21 -4.49
CA GLN A 66 -0.28 17.99 -4.76
C GLN A 66 -1.18 16.76 -4.90
N VAL A 67 -2.37 16.81 -4.31
CA VAL A 67 -3.41 15.79 -4.37
C VAL A 67 -4.74 16.41 -4.79
N SER A 68 -5.67 15.57 -5.22
CA SER A 68 -7.01 16.03 -5.60
C SER A 68 -7.75 16.68 -4.42
N LEU A 69 -8.65 17.60 -4.72
CA LEU A 69 -9.37 18.38 -3.70
C LEU A 69 -10.13 17.49 -2.72
N TYR A 70 -10.76 16.44 -3.19
CA TYR A 70 -11.52 15.51 -2.33
C TYR A 70 -10.62 14.74 -1.39
N VAL A 71 -9.45 14.27 -1.87
CA VAL A 71 -8.46 13.59 -1.04
C VAL A 71 -7.87 14.55 -0.01
N TYR A 72 -7.60 15.80 -0.40
CA TYR A 72 -7.16 16.84 0.54
C TYR A 72 -8.20 17.10 1.63
N ASN A 73 -9.46 17.29 1.25
CA ASN A 73 -10.58 17.49 2.20
C ASN A 73 -10.76 16.27 3.11
N PHE A 74 -10.53 15.08 2.61
CA PHE A 74 -10.56 13.86 3.40
C PHE A 74 -9.49 13.88 4.50
N LEU A 75 -8.26 14.33 4.22
CA LEU A 75 -7.22 14.48 5.23
C LEU A 75 -7.62 15.53 6.30
N LEU A 76 -8.21 16.66 5.90
CA LEU A 76 -8.73 17.66 6.82
C LEU A 76 -9.83 17.08 7.74
N LEU A 77 -10.71 16.26 7.17
CA LEU A 77 -11.75 15.56 7.94
C LEU A 77 -11.13 14.61 8.98
N LEU A 78 -10.09 13.88 8.62
CA LEU A 78 -9.40 12.97 9.55
C LEU A 78 -8.76 13.74 10.73
N ILE A 79 -8.18 14.91 10.49
CA ILE A 79 -7.67 15.78 11.56
C ILE A 79 -8.83 16.22 12.47
N LYS A 80 -9.87 16.82 11.90
CA LYS A 80 -11.04 17.31 12.63
C LYS A 80 -11.72 16.24 13.48
N LYS A 81 -11.77 15.01 12.98
CA LYS A 81 -12.33 13.85 13.69
C LYS A 81 -11.35 13.14 14.61
N ARG A 82 -10.11 13.62 14.69
CA ARG A 82 -9.00 12.98 15.45
C ARG A 82 -8.76 11.53 15.06
N ARG A 83 -8.92 11.24 13.75
CA ARG A 83 -8.76 9.91 13.15
C ARG A 83 -7.49 9.79 12.29
N ILE A 84 -6.70 10.86 12.17
CA ILE A 84 -5.47 10.86 11.38
C ILE A 84 -4.46 9.80 11.83
N LYS A 85 -4.52 9.35 13.07
CA LYS A 85 -3.71 8.25 13.60
C LYS A 85 -3.90 6.91 12.86
N TYR A 86 -5.03 6.75 12.17
CA TYR A 86 -5.34 5.56 11.37
C TYR A 86 -4.98 5.71 9.89
N ILE A 87 -4.25 6.78 9.53
CA ILE A 87 -4.01 7.10 8.11
C ILE A 87 -3.29 5.98 7.36
N ARG A 88 -2.34 5.30 8.00
CA ARG A 88 -1.61 4.18 7.39
C ARG A 88 -2.53 3.03 7.04
N GLU A 89 -3.35 2.62 8.00
CA GLU A 89 -4.32 1.55 7.83
C GLU A 89 -5.38 1.93 6.79
N ILE A 90 -5.82 3.19 6.78
CA ILE A 90 -6.76 3.69 5.77
C ILE A 90 -6.14 3.60 4.38
N CYS A 91 -4.90 4.07 4.20
CA CYS A 91 -4.20 3.98 2.92
C CYS A 91 -4.05 2.52 2.45
N GLN A 92 -3.66 1.62 3.34
CA GLN A 92 -3.53 0.19 3.03
C GLN A 92 -4.86 -0.44 2.60
N GLN A 93 -5.95 -0.15 3.32
CA GLN A 93 -7.28 -0.65 2.96
C GLN A 93 -7.77 -0.08 1.63
N PHE A 94 -7.54 1.22 1.38
CA PHE A 94 -7.88 1.84 0.10
C PHE A 94 -7.12 1.19 -1.07
N GLN A 95 -5.82 0.94 -0.92
CA GLN A 95 -5.03 0.24 -1.94
C GLN A 95 -5.53 -1.19 -2.17
N SER A 96 -5.93 -1.88 -1.11
CA SER A 96 -6.54 -3.22 -1.23
C SER A 96 -7.83 -3.18 -2.06
N LEU A 97 -8.73 -2.25 -1.76
CA LEU A 97 -9.98 -2.06 -2.52
C LEU A 97 -9.71 -1.74 -4.00
N CYS A 98 -8.71 -0.90 -4.29
CA CYS A 98 -8.29 -0.62 -5.65
C CYS A 98 -7.78 -1.88 -6.37
N ASN A 99 -6.92 -2.66 -5.69
CA ASN A 99 -6.38 -3.90 -6.25
C ASN A 99 -7.49 -4.91 -6.55
N ASP A 100 -8.45 -5.07 -5.64
CA ASP A 100 -9.60 -5.95 -5.84
C ASP A 100 -10.47 -5.49 -7.02
N TYR A 101 -10.71 -4.18 -7.12
CA TYR A 101 -11.47 -3.61 -8.22
C TYR A 101 -10.80 -3.82 -9.59
N PHE A 102 -9.49 -3.65 -9.65
CA PHE A 102 -8.72 -3.87 -10.89
C PHE A 102 -8.33 -5.33 -11.13
N GLY A 103 -8.71 -6.25 -10.24
CA GLY A 103 -8.36 -7.66 -10.33
C GLY A 103 -6.85 -7.92 -10.21
N ILE A 104 -6.14 -7.11 -9.41
CA ILE A 104 -4.71 -7.23 -9.18
C ILE A 104 -4.49 -8.07 -7.92
N LYS A 105 -3.75 -9.17 -8.04
CA LYS A 105 -3.26 -9.94 -6.90
C LYS A 105 -1.97 -9.35 -6.36
N VAL A 106 -1.87 -9.23 -5.06
CA VAL A 106 -0.67 -8.77 -4.38
C VAL A 106 -0.02 -9.92 -3.63
N GLY A 107 1.29 -10.03 -3.78
CA GLY A 107 2.07 -11.06 -3.09
C GLY A 107 3.42 -10.56 -2.67
N LYS A 108 4.29 -11.49 -2.27
CA LYS A 108 5.70 -11.22 -1.99
C LYS A 108 6.59 -12.19 -2.77
N VAL A 109 7.72 -11.69 -3.21
CA VAL A 109 8.83 -12.51 -3.69
C VAL A 109 9.96 -12.44 -2.67
N VAL A 110 10.33 -13.58 -2.16
CA VAL A 110 11.48 -13.73 -1.24
C VAL A 110 12.69 -14.11 -2.07
N SER A 111 13.79 -13.38 -1.93
CA SER A 111 15.03 -13.61 -2.65
C SER A 111 16.22 -13.46 -1.70
N ALA A 112 17.30 -14.17 -1.97
CA ALA A 112 18.55 -14.01 -1.23
C ALA A 112 19.24 -12.67 -1.52
N TYR A 113 18.95 -12.06 -2.67
CA TYR A 113 19.58 -10.82 -3.15
C TYR A 113 18.50 -9.83 -3.63
N PRO A 114 18.83 -8.53 -3.65
CA PRO A 114 17.97 -7.52 -4.25
C PRO A 114 17.65 -7.85 -5.71
N LEU A 115 16.40 -7.67 -6.09
CA LEU A 115 15.94 -7.82 -7.47
C LEU A 115 15.84 -6.44 -8.12
N ASP A 116 16.30 -6.34 -9.37
CA ASP A 116 16.07 -5.14 -10.17
C ASP A 116 14.62 -5.10 -10.72
N ASP A 117 14.19 -3.92 -11.18
CA ASP A 117 12.83 -3.72 -11.69
C ASP A 117 12.50 -4.65 -12.86
N LYS A 118 13.48 -4.97 -13.72
CA LYS A 118 13.26 -5.85 -14.88
C LYS A 118 13.08 -7.31 -14.44
N GLN A 119 13.84 -7.75 -13.45
CA GLN A 119 13.71 -9.08 -12.86
C GLN A 119 12.35 -9.21 -12.17
N LEU A 120 11.95 -8.22 -11.37
CA LEU A 120 10.67 -8.20 -10.69
C LEU A 120 9.51 -8.26 -11.68
N GLN A 121 9.53 -7.44 -12.73
CA GLN A 121 8.49 -7.45 -13.78
C GLN A 121 8.38 -8.79 -14.50
N LYS A 122 9.50 -9.46 -14.78
CA LYS A 122 9.50 -10.81 -15.39
C LYS A 122 8.82 -11.84 -14.48
N ILE A 123 9.13 -11.78 -13.17
CA ILE A 123 8.53 -12.68 -12.18
C ILE A 123 7.01 -12.41 -12.08
N GLU A 124 6.62 -11.14 -11.95
CA GLU A 124 5.22 -10.72 -11.90
C GLU A 124 4.44 -11.18 -13.14
N HIS A 125 5.03 -11.04 -14.32
CA HIS A 125 4.42 -11.49 -15.57
C HIS A 125 4.26 -13.01 -15.61
N ALA A 126 5.31 -13.76 -15.27
CA ALA A 126 5.28 -15.22 -15.28
C ALA A 126 4.25 -15.78 -14.29
N ILE A 127 4.19 -15.21 -13.09
CA ILE A 127 3.21 -15.59 -12.07
C ILE A 127 1.79 -15.13 -12.47
N GLY A 128 1.68 -13.94 -13.08
CA GLY A 128 0.41 -13.43 -13.61
C GLY A 128 -0.24 -14.37 -14.63
N ILE A 129 0.56 -14.98 -15.50
CA ILE A 129 0.08 -16.00 -16.44
C ILE A 129 -0.46 -17.23 -15.69
N LYS A 130 0.24 -17.70 -14.65
CA LYS A 130 -0.18 -18.86 -13.85
C LYS A 130 -1.44 -18.56 -13.03
N GLU A 131 -1.57 -17.35 -12.49
CA GLU A 131 -2.71 -16.92 -11.68
C GLU A 131 -3.91 -16.44 -12.52
N GLY A 132 -3.73 -16.22 -13.83
CA GLY A 132 -4.75 -15.68 -14.74
C GLY A 132 -5.17 -14.24 -14.39
N LYS A 133 -4.33 -13.50 -13.66
CA LYS A 133 -4.58 -12.12 -13.20
C LYS A 133 -3.30 -11.31 -13.22
N LYS A 134 -3.44 -9.98 -13.18
CA LYS A 134 -2.28 -9.12 -12.92
C LYS A 134 -1.76 -9.38 -11.50
N VAL A 135 -0.45 -9.46 -11.36
CA VAL A 135 0.22 -9.69 -10.08
C VAL A 135 1.17 -8.53 -9.80
N LYS A 136 1.18 -8.08 -8.56
CA LYS A 136 2.19 -7.16 -8.02
C LYS A 136 2.88 -7.82 -6.84
N LEU A 137 4.21 -7.81 -6.86
CA LEU A 137 5.02 -8.44 -5.84
C LEU A 137 5.88 -7.40 -5.10
N ARG A 138 5.92 -7.50 -3.79
CA ARG A 138 6.93 -6.79 -2.98
C ARG A 138 8.14 -7.70 -2.78
N VAL A 139 9.33 -7.14 -2.88
CA VAL A 139 10.57 -7.88 -2.65
C VAL A 139 10.84 -7.97 -1.15
N VAL A 140 11.13 -9.17 -0.67
CA VAL A 140 11.60 -9.44 0.68
C VAL A 140 12.95 -10.15 0.56
N ILE A 141 13.97 -9.62 1.22
CA ILE A 141 15.29 -10.22 1.22
C ILE A 141 15.39 -11.15 2.42
N ASP A 142 15.75 -12.42 2.16
CA ASP A 142 16.04 -13.41 3.19
C ASP A 142 17.33 -14.16 2.81
N GLU A 143 18.42 -13.81 3.48
CA GLU A 143 19.75 -14.39 3.24
C GLU A 143 19.84 -15.88 3.56
N ARG A 144 18.83 -16.43 4.27
CA ARG A 144 18.75 -17.88 4.53
C ARG A 144 18.43 -18.68 3.28
N LEU A 145 17.86 -18.05 2.26
CA LEU A 145 17.75 -18.65 0.93
C LEU A 145 19.15 -18.71 0.31
N ILE A 146 19.66 -19.92 0.06
CA ILE A 146 20.99 -20.13 -0.55
C ILE A 146 21.01 -19.62 -2.00
N GLY A 147 19.83 -19.55 -2.65
CA GLY A 147 19.63 -19.06 -3.99
C GLY A 147 18.21 -19.35 -4.49
N GLY A 148 17.87 -18.83 -5.67
CA GLY A 148 16.53 -18.91 -6.23
C GLY A 148 15.58 -17.91 -5.63
N ILE A 149 14.29 -18.07 -5.90
CA ILE A 149 13.21 -17.21 -5.42
C ILE A 149 12.06 -18.05 -4.91
N LYS A 150 11.35 -17.47 -3.96
CA LYS A 150 10.07 -18.01 -3.46
C LYS A 150 9.01 -16.94 -3.59
N VAL A 151 7.90 -17.25 -4.28
CA VAL A 151 6.78 -16.32 -4.43
C VAL A 151 5.60 -16.82 -3.63
N GLU A 152 5.02 -15.94 -2.82
CA GLU A 152 3.83 -16.23 -2.01
C GLU A 152 2.72 -15.25 -2.40
N ILE A 153 1.57 -15.80 -2.85
CA ILE A 153 0.37 -15.04 -3.24
C ILE A 153 -0.84 -15.75 -2.65
N ASP A 154 -1.59 -15.08 -1.80
CA ASP A 154 -2.72 -15.66 -1.09
C ASP A 154 -2.29 -16.98 -0.39
N ASN A 155 -2.88 -18.11 -0.83
CA ASN A 155 -2.54 -19.44 -0.33
C ASN A 155 -1.61 -20.22 -1.27
N HIS A 156 -1.14 -19.60 -2.37
CA HIS A 156 -0.24 -20.22 -3.33
C HIS A 156 1.21 -19.88 -3.03
N VAL A 157 2.05 -20.90 -3.01
CA VAL A 157 3.51 -20.76 -2.85
C VAL A 157 4.18 -21.37 -4.06
N TYR A 158 4.96 -20.55 -4.75
CA TYR A 158 5.82 -20.97 -5.86
C TYR A 158 7.26 -20.91 -5.36
N ASP A 159 7.82 -22.06 -5.02
CA ASP A 159 9.17 -22.16 -4.46
C ASP A 159 10.12 -22.80 -5.47
N ASP A 160 11.05 -21.99 -5.99
CA ASP A 160 12.14 -22.44 -6.85
C ASP A 160 13.50 -22.16 -6.18
N SER A 161 13.53 -22.13 -4.86
CA SER A 161 14.76 -21.92 -4.10
C SER A 161 15.66 -23.17 -4.12
N LEU A 162 16.97 -22.95 -4.00
CA LEU A 162 17.93 -24.07 -3.88
C LEU A 162 17.72 -24.85 -2.58
N SER A 163 17.28 -24.19 -1.50
CA SER A 163 16.94 -24.82 -0.24
C SER A 163 15.83 -25.85 -0.42
N TYR A 164 14.76 -25.50 -1.11
CA TYR A 164 13.65 -26.42 -1.39
C TYR A 164 14.10 -27.62 -2.24
N LYS A 165 14.95 -27.37 -3.27
CA LYS A 165 15.46 -28.45 -4.11
C LYS A 165 16.38 -29.42 -3.35
N LEU A 166 17.11 -28.95 -2.35
CA LEU A 166 17.97 -29.80 -1.50
C LEU A 166 17.16 -30.59 -0.47
N GLU A 167 16.10 -30.01 0.10
CA GLU A 167 15.23 -30.69 1.06
C GLU A 167 14.32 -31.75 0.40
N SER A 168 14.04 -31.61 -0.90
CA SER A 168 13.22 -32.54 -1.66
C SER A 168 13.99 -33.71 -2.28
N LEU A 169 15.30 -33.76 -2.07
CA LEU A 169 16.17 -34.89 -2.46
C LEU A 169 16.26 -35.93 -1.34
#